data_ec3d6d7a6edd3d5a6d9a2e516cdb0c9d
#
_entry.id   ec3d6d7a6edd3d5a6d9a2e516cdb0c9d
#
_cell.length_a   1.000
_cell.length_b   1.000
_cell.length_c   1.000
_cell.angle_alpha   90.00
_cell.angle_beta   90.00
_cell.angle_gamma   90.00
#
_symmetry.space_group_name_H-M   'P 1'
#
loop_
_entity.id
_entity.type
_entity.pdbx_description
1 polymer ?
#
loop_
_entity_poly.entity_id
_entity_poly.type
_entity_poly.pdbx_seq_one_letter_code
_entity_poly.pdbx_strand_id
1 'polypeptide(L)'
;MSDVKTGSGGSPRRPYNSPKRVQAARERRRRMRTAAERLFMRDGYEPTTMLRIAAEAGVAERTLYLAYPSKAALLAEIIQVGVRGGEGDEPLARRAPWVEMLAATSIAEVVARFAGGGAALMSRAARALWLGEANAASDPQLQQARRRGHANIRADMTEFATGLHNRGALAPGLDVQEATAILFAICANETVFLRLTDECDWTPDQYAGLIDRLITKLVIAPHPSAA
;
A
#
# COMPACT_ATOMS: atom_id res chain seq x y z
N MET A 1 -58.22 19.77 39.50
CA MET A 1 -58.20 19.50 38.04
C MET A 1 -56.89 20.04 37.55
N SER A 2 -55.89 19.18 37.43
CA SER A 2 -54.50 19.55 37.08
C SER A 2 -54.19 18.96 35.73
N ASP A 3 -53.96 19.81 34.72
CA ASP A 3 -53.53 19.40 33.39
C ASP A 3 -52.04 19.12 33.39
N VAL A 4 -51.69 17.88 33.11
CA VAL A 4 -50.32 17.42 32.88
C VAL A 4 -50.00 17.59 31.39
N LYS A 5 -49.11 18.55 31.08
CA LYS A 5 -48.55 18.79 29.74
C LYS A 5 -47.51 17.71 29.43
N THR A 6 -47.84 16.77 28.57
CA THR A 6 -46.95 15.77 28.03
C THR A 6 -45.88 16.41 27.11
N GLY A 7 -44.60 16.21 27.47
CA GLY A 7 -43.44 16.70 26.73
C GLY A 7 -43.27 15.99 25.39
N SER A 8 -43.04 16.77 24.33
CA SER A 8 -42.76 16.32 22.96
C SER A 8 -41.39 15.63 22.89
N GLY A 9 -41.42 14.37 22.47
CA GLY A 9 -40.22 13.60 22.18
C GLY A 9 -39.46 14.14 20.97
N GLY A 10 -38.25 14.65 21.19
CA GLY A 10 -37.35 15.04 20.14
C GLY A 10 -36.82 13.80 19.41
N SER A 11 -37.21 13.63 18.13
CA SER A 11 -36.62 12.61 17.25
C SER A 11 -35.12 12.80 17.14
N PRO A 12 -34.31 11.70 17.20
CA PRO A 12 -32.87 11.80 17.02
C PRO A 12 -32.58 12.31 15.59
N ARG A 13 -31.90 13.46 15.50
CA ARG A 13 -31.42 14.01 14.23
C ARG A 13 -30.46 13.00 13.60
N ARG A 14 -30.90 12.30 12.54
CA ARG A 14 -30.03 11.53 11.66
C ARG A 14 -28.87 12.43 11.20
N PRO A 15 -27.60 11.97 11.26
CA PRO A 15 -26.48 12.73 10.72
C PRO A 15 -26.70 12.89 9.20
N TYR A 16 -26.97 14.10 8.78
CA TYR A 16 -27.15 14.46 7.37
C TYR A 16 -25.77 14.55 6.70
N ASN A 17 -25.23 13.40 6.26
CA ASN A 17 -24.00 13.31 5.47
C ASN A 17 -24.33 13.61 4.00
N SER A 18 -24.25 14.90 3.63
CA SER A 18 -24.40 15.29 2.23
C SER A 18 -23.26 14.71 1.40
N PRO A 19 -23.53 13.99 0.28
CA PRO A 19 -22.49 13.47 -0.63
C PRO A 19 -21.46 14.53 -1.04
N LYS A 20 -21.90 15.78 -1.23
CA LYS A 20 -21.02 16.92 -1.53
C LYS A 20 -20.00 17.23 -0.42
N ARG A 21 -20.38 17.09 0.86
CA ARG A 21 -19.45 17.31 1.99
C ARG A 21 -18.42 16.19 2.08
N VAL A 22 -18.83 14.95 1.87
CA VAL A 22 -17.92 13.79 1.83
C VAL A 22 -16.90 13.96 0.70
N GLN A 23 -17.37 14.32 -0.49
CA GLN A 23 -16.50 14.57 -1.65
C GLN A 23 -15.52 15.72 -1.40
N ALA A 24 -15.99 16.84 -0.83
CA ALA A 24 -15.11 17.97 -0.49
C ALA A 24 -14.06 17.60 0.58
N ALA A 25 -14.42 16.73 1.55
CA ALA A 25 -13.48 16.25 2.56
C ALA A 25 -12.41 15.34 1.94
N ARG A 26 -12.79 14.42 1.03
CA ARG A 26 -11.86 13.55 0.28
C ARG A 26 -10.89 14.40 -0.56
N GLU A 27 -11.41 15.35 -1.32
CA GLU A 27 -10.59 16.24 -2.16
C GLU A 27 -9.60 17.06 -1.31
N ARG A 28 -10.02 17.55 -0.14
CA ARG A 28 -9.15 18.24 0.80
C ARG A 28 -8.03 17.33 1.32
N ARG A 29 -8.35 16.08 1.72
CA ARG A 29 -7.35 15.10 2.14
C ARG A 29 -6.36 14.80 1.00
N ARG A 30 -6.86 14.62 -0.22
CA ARG A 30 -6.03 14.40 -1.40
C ARG A 30 -5.04 15.56 -1.60
N ARG A 31 -5.48 16.82 -1.54
CA ARG A 31 -4.59 17.99 -1.66
C ARG A 31 -3.51 18.01 -0.57
N MET A 32 -3.87 17.70 0.68
CA MET A 32 -2.91 17.63 1.79
C MET A 32 -1.85 16.56 1.55
N ARG A 33 -2.23 15.35 1.11
CA ARG A 33 -1.30 14.27 0.77
C ARG A 33 -0.39 14.65 -0.39
N THR A 34 -0.94 15.16 -1.48
CA THR A 34 -0.16 15.58 -2.65
C THR A 34 0.84 16.68 -2.30
N ALA A 35 0.45 17.66 -1.48
CA ALA A 35 1.35 18.72 -1.02
C ALA A 35 2.49 18.15 -0.15
N ALA A 36 2.16 17.27 0.79
CA ALA A 36 3.15 16.62 1.65
C ALA A 36 4.12 15.74 0.85
N GLU A 37 3.60 14.90 -0.05
CA GLU A 37 4.41 14.05 -0.91
C GLU A 37 5.40 14.88 -1.74
N ARG A 38 4.94 15.95 -2.38
CA ARG A 38 5.79 16.87 -3.15
C ARG A 38 6.90 17.47 -2.30
N LEU A 39 6.57 17.95 -1.09
CA LEU A 39 7.55 18.55 -0.19
C LEU A 39 8.53 17.50 0.34
N PHE A 40 8.08 16.30 0.71
CA PHE A 40 8.95 15.23 1.15
C PHE A 40 9.93 14.78 0.07
N MET A 41 9.48 14.69 -1.19
CA MET A 41 10.35 14.31 -2.32
C MET A 41 11.36 15.39 -2.70
N ARG A 42 10.97 16.67 -2.60
CA ARG A 42 11.83 17.80 -2.97
C ARG A 42 12.83 18.18 -1.89
N ASP A 43 12.36 18.27 -0.65
CA ASP A 43 13.10 18.87 0.47
C ASP A 43 13.57 17.84 1.51
N GLY A 44 13.09 16.60 1.41
CA GLY A 44 13.29 15.55 2.42
C GLY A 44 12.24 15.56 3.53
N TYR A 45 12.18 14.46 4.28
CA TYR A 45 11.20 14.30 5.36
C TYR A 45 11.48 15.24 6.53
N GLU A 46 12.73 15.25 7.05
CA GLU A 46 13.08 16.02 8.26
C GLU A 46 12.88 17.54 8.12
N PRO A 47 13.32 18.21 7.03
CA PRO A 47 13.15 19.65 6.87
C PRO A 47 11.71 20.08 6.60
N THR A 48 10.82 19.14 6.22
CA THR A 48 9.43 19.45 5.90
C THR A 48 8.61 19.57 7.18
N THR A 49 7.92 20.70 7.36
CA THR A 49 7.06 20.97 8.53
C THR A 49 5.58 20.91 8.17
N MET A 50 4.73 20.64 9.16
CA MET A 50 3.26 20.66 8.99
C MET A 50 2.77 22.04 8.53
N LEU A 51 3.38 23.13 8.99
CA LEU A 51 3.06 24.49 8.56
C LEU A 51 3.29 24.68 7.04
N ARG A 52 4.44 24.21 6.53
CA ARG A 52 4.76 24.28 5.09
C ARG A 52 3.79 23.41 4.27
N ILE A 53 3.45 22.24 4.75
CA ILE A 53 2.46 21.36 4.09
C ILE A 53 1.09 22.03 4.05
N ALA A 54 0.64 22.65 5.13
CA ALA A 54 -0.64 23.35 5.18
C ALA A 54 -0.70 24.51 4.18
N ALA A 55 0.37 25.30 4.11
CA ALA A 55 0.51 26.40 3.15
C ALA A 55 0.46 25.90 1.69
N GLU A 56 1.25 24.87 1.36
CA GLU A 56 1.27 24.25 0.02
C GLU A 56 -0.08 23.63 -0.37
N ALA A 57 -0.80 23.03 0.60
CA ALA A 57 -2.13 22.45 0.38
C ALA A 57 -3.25 23.48 0.30
N GLY A 58 -2.99 24.76 0.62
CA GLY A 58 -4.00 25.82 0.68
C GLY A 58 -5.03 25.56 1.78
N VAL A 59 -4.60 25.11 2.97
CA VAL A 59 -5.46 24.88 4.13
C VAL A 59 -4.89 25.54 5.38
N ALA A 60 -5.75 25.84 6.36
CA ALA A 60 -5.27 26.29 7.66
C ALA A 60 -4.52 25.15 8.37
N GLU A 61 -3.43 25.44 9.08
CA GLU A 61 -2.62 24.47 9.81
C GLU A 61 -3.48 23.63 10.78
N ARG A 62 -4.40 24.25 11.51
CA ARG A 62 -5.37 23.54 12.37
C ARG A 62 -6.19 22.49 11.60
N THR A 63 -6.53 22.76 10.33
CA THR A 63 -7.28 21.83 9.49
C THR A 63 -6.43 20.62 9.12
N LEU A 64 -5.14 20.83 8.88
CA LEU A 64 -4.19 19.76 8.61
C LEU A 64 -4.02 18.86 9.85
N TYR A 65 -3.80 19.45 11.04
CA TYR A 65 -3.65 18.69 12.30
C TYR A 65 -4.92 17.92 12.69
N LEU A 66 -6.11 18.43 12.37
CA LEU A 66 -7.36 17.70 12.57
C LEU A 66 -7.49 16.48 11.64
N ALA A 67 -6.87 16.52 10.46
CA ALA A 67 -6.88 15.41 9.50
C ALA A 67 -5.75 14.41 9.77
N TYR A 68 -4.57 14.91 10.16
CA TYR A 68 -3.34 14.15 10.39
C TYR A 68 -2.62 14.71 11.63
N PRO A 69 -2.58 13.96 12.72
CA PRO A 69 -2.06 14.46 14.01
C PRO A 69 -0.55 14.71 13.99
N SER A 70 0.16 14.16 13.01
CA SER A 70 1.61 14.31 12.87
C SER A 70 2.07 14.17 11.41
N LYS A 71 3.29 14.59 11.15
CA LYS A 71 4.01 14.39 9.88
C LYS A 71 4.13 12.88 9.54
N ALA A 72 4.41 12.06 10.55
CA ALA A 72 4.50 10.61 10.42
C ALA A 72 3.15 9.97 10.04
N ALA A 73 2.05 10.42 10.67
CA ALA A 73 0.71 9.92 10.31
C ALA A 73 0.34 10.27 8.86
N LEU A 74 0.75 11.44 8.39
CA LEU A 74 0.53 11.86 7.00
C LEU A 74 1.37 11.04 6.02
N LEU A 75 2.65 10.78 6.31
CA LEU A 75 3.50 9.92 5.48
C LEU A 75 2.97 8.48 5.46
N ALA A 76 2.55 7.95 6.61
CA ALA A 76 1.95 6.61 6.68
C ALA A 76 0.68 6.50 5.81
N GLU A 77 -0.16 7.53 5.79
CA GLU A 77 -1.35 7.57 4.90
C GLU A 77 -0.95 7.64 3.42
N ILE A 78 0.07 8.43 3.06
CA ILE A 78 0.59 8.49 1.68
C ILE A 78 1.06 7.11 1.23
N ILE A 79 1.85 6.42 2.06
CA ILE A 79 2.30 5.04 1.80
C ILE A 79 1.10 4.12 1.59
N GLN A 80 0.12 4.14 2.48
CA GLN A 80 -1.03 3.26 2.37
C GLN A 80 -1.86 3.51 1.12
N VAL A 81 -2.11 4.77 0.77
CA VAL A 81 -2.83 5.13 -0.46
C VAL A 81 -2.06 4.69 -1.71
N GLY A 82 -0.73 4.87 -1.72
CA GLY A 82 0.15 4.40 -2.80
C GLY A 82 0.12 2.87 -2.96
N VAL A 83 0.29 2.13 -1.86
CA VAL A 83 0.24 0.67 -1.85
C VAL A 83 -1.12 0.15 -2.31
N ARG A 84 -2.19 0.73 -1.82
CA ARG A 84 -3.55 0.33 -2.20
C ARG A 84 -3.97 0.76 -3.61
N GLY A 85 -3.32 1.76 -4.17
CA GLY A 85 -3.71 2.36 -5.44
C GLY A 85 -5.01 3.18 -5.38
N GLY A 86 -5.43 3.60 -4.17
CA GLY A 86 -6.64 4.40 -3.95
C GLY A 86 -7.05 4.53 -2.50
N GLU A 87 -8.16 5.23 -2.23
CA GLU A 87 -8.64 5.57 -0.88
C GLU A 87 -9.46 4.45 -0.19
N GLY A 88 -9.56 3.25 -0.78
CA GLY A 88 -10.29 2.12 -0.18
C GLY A 88 -9.54 1.48 0.98
N ASP A 89 -10.27 0.91 1.95
CA ASP A 89 -9.69 0.23 3.13
C ASP A 89 -9.56 -1.29 2.94
N GLU A 90 -9.96 -1.81 1.78
CA GLU A 90 -9.96 -3.24 1.52
C GLU A 90 -8.53 -3.79 1.41
N PRO A 91 -8.17 -4.86 2.13
CA PRO A 91 -6.88 -5.55 2.00
C PRO A 91 -6.61 -5.99 0.55
N LEU A 92 -5.32 -5.97 0.11
CA LEU A 92 -4.93 -6.37 -1.25
C LEU A 92 -5.45 -7.76 -1.61
N ALA A 93 -5.30 -8.72 -0.71
CA ALA A 93 -5.72 -10.11 -0.89
C ALA A 93 -7.23 -10.32 -1.10
N ARG A 94 -8.08 -9.35 -0.77
CA ARG A 94 -9.53 -9.41 -1.00
C ARG A 94 -10.00 -8.67 -2.25
N ARG A 95 -9.11 -7.95 -2.91
CA ARG A 95 -9.46 -7.17 -4.10
C ARG A 95 -9.62 -8.05 -5.32
N ALA A 96 -10.55 -7.66 -6.20
CA ALA A 96 -10.82 -8.39 -7.43
C ALA A 96 -9.54 -8.74 -8.22
N PRO A 97 -8.58 -7.82 -8.47
CA PRO A 97 -7.37 -8.17 -9.21
C PRO A 97 -6.52 -9.27 -8.56
N TRP A 98 -6.48 -9.34 -7.21
CA TRP A 98 -5.77 -10.40 -6.50
C TRP A 98 -6.48 -11.76 -6.64
N VAL A 99 -7.80 -11.75 -6.45
CA VAL A 99 -8.62 -12.97 -6.59
C VAL A 99 -8.57 -13.49 -8.02
N GLU A 100 -8.71 -12.61 -9.01
CA GLU A 100 -8.62 -12.95 -10.44
C GLU A 100 -7.23 -13.47 -10.82
N MET A 101 -6.17 -12.91 -10.25
CA MET A 101 -4.80 -13.37 -10.43
C MET A 101 -4.65 -14.82 -9.96
N LEU A 102 -5.08 -15.13 -8.74
CA LEU A 102 -4.99 -16.49 -8.17
C LEU A 102 -5.89 -17.49 -8.92
N ALA A 103 -6.96 -17.03 -9.55
CA ALA A 103 -7.89 -17.85 -10.35
C ALA A 103 -7.40 -18.07 -11.79
N ALA A 104 -6.30 -17.45 -12.24
CA ALA A 104 -5.77 -17.63 -13.59
C ALA A 104 -5.43 -19.10 -13.88
N THR A 105 -5.61 -19.52 -15.13
CA THR A 105 -5.54 -20.93 -15.53
C THR A 105 -4.14 -21.51 -15.39
N SER A 106 -3.11 -20.78 -15.82
CA SER A 106 -1.72 -21.25 -15.79
C SER A 106 -0.92 -20.60 -14.66
N ILE A 107 0.05 -21.32 -14.12
CA ILE A 107 0.98 -20.78 -13.11
C ILE A 107 1.81 -19.63 -13.68
N ALA A 108 2.22 -19.71 -14.95
CA ALA A 108 2.94 -18.63 -15.61
C ALA A 108 2.12 -17.33 -15.65
N GLU A 109 0.83 -17.41 -15.91
CA GLU A 109 -0.06 -16.26 -15.88
C GLU A 109 -0.24 -15.70 -14.46
N VAL A 110 -0.36 -16.56 -13.45
CA VAL A 110 -0.42 -16.14 -12.03
C VAL A 110 0.82 -15.34 -11.66
N VAL A 111 2.01 -15.86 -11.99
CA VAL A 111 3.29 -15.21 -11.68
C VAL A 111 3.44 -13.89 -12.43
N ALA A 112 3.12 -13.87 -13.74
CA ALA A 112 3.18 -12.65 -14.54
C ALA A 112 2.25 -11.54 -14.02
N ARG A 113 1.02 -11.88 -13.67
CA ARG A 113 0.05 -10.93 -13.07
C ARG A 113 0.51 -10.43 -11.71
N PHE A 114 1.07 -11.31 -10.87
CA PHE A 114 1.64 -10.94 -9.58
C PHE A 114 2.80 -9.95 -9.74
N ALA A 115 3.75 -10.26 -10.62
CA ALA A 115 4.91 -9.40 -10.90
C ALA A 115 4.50 -8.04 -11.47
N GLY A 116 3.55 -8.01 -12.42
CA GLY A 116 3.00 -6.78 -13.00
C GLY A 116 2.26 -5.93 -11.96
N GLY A 117 1.44 -6.55 -11.11
CA GLY A 117 0.76 -5.88 -10.01
C GLY A 117 1.73 -5.28 -8.98
N GLY A 118 2.80 -6.01 -8.66
CA GLY A 118 3.90 -5.55 -7.80
C GLY A 118 4.65 -4.36 -8.39
N ALA A 119 4.99 -4.39 -9.66
CA ALA A 119 5.64 -3.28 -10.35
C ALA A 119 4.75 -2.02 -10.40
N ALA A 120 3.46 -2.19 -10.67
CA ALA A 120 2.50 -1.09 -10.64
C ALA A 120 2.33 -0.50 -9.22
N LEU A 121 2.40 -1.32 -8.17
CA LEU A 121 2.42 -0.87 -6.78
C LEU A 121 3.69 -0.07 -6.50
N MET A 122 4.86 -0.60 -6.84
CA MET A 122 6.15 0.07 -6.62
C MET A 122 6.22 1.40 -7.37
N SER A 123 5.72 1.50 -8.59
CA SER A 123 5.67 2.75 -9.35
C SER A 123 4.92 3.87 -8.63
N ARG A 124 3.92 3.51 -7.80
CA ARG A 124 3.14 4.49 -7.02
C ARG A 124 3.70 4.76 -5.63
N ALA A 125 4.30 3.75 -4.99
CA ALA A 125 4.57 3.78 -3.55
C ALA A 125 6.06 3.75 -3.19
N ALA A 126 6.96 3.32 -4.08
CA ALA A 126 8.35 3.02 -3.72
C ALA A 126 9.08 4.20 -3.06
N ARG A 127 8.90 5.43 -3.56
CA ARG A 127 9.54 6.62 -2.96
C ARG A 127 9.02 6.92 -1.56
N ALA A 128 7.70 6.79 -1.34
CA ALA A 128 7.10 7.00 -0.02
C ALA A 128 7.48 5.88 0.96
N LEU A 129 7.54 4.62 0.48
CA LEU A 129 8.03 3.48 1.27
C LEU A 129 9.48 3.70 1.69
N TRP A 130 10.34 4.07 0.76
CA TRP A 130 11.75 4.37 1.03
C TRP A 130 11.91 5.50 2.07
N LEU A 131 11.13 6.58 1.97
CA LEU A 131 11.12 7.64 2.99
C LEU A 131 10.68 7.12 4.36
N GLY A 132 9.67 6.27 4.41
CA GLY A 132 9.19 5.64 5.64
C GLY A 132 10.27 4.76 6.29
N GLU A 133 10.98 3.95 5.49
CA GLU A 133 12.09 3.10 5.94
C GLU A 133 13.26 3.94 6.45
N ALA A 134 13.71 4.94 5.67
CA ALA A 134 14.85 5.78 6.01
C ALA A 134 14.68 6.55 7.32
N ASN A 135 13.43 6.91 7.67
CA ASN A 135 13.13 7.71 8.88
C ASN A 135 12.53 6.88 10.03
N ALA A 136 12.33 5.57 9.86
CA ALA A 136 11.74 4.72 10.90
C ALA A 136 12.61 4.57 12.15
N ALA A 137 13.92 4.77 12.04
CA ALA A 137 14.83 4.70 13.18
C ALA A 137 14.70 5.92 14.12
N SER A 138 14.36 7.10 13.58
CA SER A 138 14.25 8.37 14.32
C SER A 138 12.82 8.70 14.75
N ASP A 139 11.81 8.05 14.16
CA ASP A 139 10.39 8.33 14.45
C ASP A 139 9.63 7.07 14.89
N PRO A 140 9.21 6.96 16.16
CA PRO A 140 8.49 5.78 16.68
C PRO A 140 7.17 5.48 15.96
N GLN A 141 6.49 6.50 15.43
CA GLN A 141 5.25 6.31 14.67
C GLN A 141 5.54 5.68 13.31
N LEU A 142 6.60 6.12 12.62
CA LEU A 142 7.05 5.50 11.38
C LEU A 142 7.57 4.09 11.62
N GLN A 143 8.30 3.84 12.72
CA GLN A 143 8.72 2.49 13.09
C GLN A 143 7.52 1.55 13.28
N GLN A 144 6.47 2.01 13.95
CA GLN A 144 5.25 1.22 14.12
C GLN A 144 4.53 0.98 12.79
N ALA A 145 4.42 2.03 11.93
CA ALA A 145 3.83 1.91 10.60
C ALA A 145 4.58 0.89 9.73
N ARG A 146 5.92 0.94 9.75
CA ARG A 146 6.80 -0.02 9.08
C ARG A 146 6.54 -1.45 9.54
N ARG A 147 6.54 -1.71 10.86
CA ARG A 147 6.28 -3.06 11.40
C ARG A 147 4.95 -3.61 10.94
N ARG A 148 3.90 -2.79 10.92
CA ARG A 148 2.56 -3.17 10.41
C ARG A 148 2.60 -3.44 8.90
N GLY A 149 3.28 -2.58 8.13
CA GLY A 149 3.45 -2.76 6.69
C GLY A 149 4.14 -4.08 6.36
N HIS A 150 5.27 -4.39 6.99
CA HIS A 150 6.00 -5.65 6.80
C HIS A 150 5.15 -6.88 7.20
N ALA A 151 4.36 -6.78 8.29
CA ALA A 151 3.46 -7.87 8.68
C ALA A 151 2.38 -8.13 7.61
N ASN A 152 1.79 -7.07 7.06
CA ASN A 152 0.80 -7.17 5.98
C ASN A 152 1.40 -7.78 4.71
N ILE A 153 2.56 -7.27 4.26
CA ILE A 153 3.25 -7.80 3.08
C ILE A 153 3.57 -9.29 3.27
N ARG A 154 4.07 -9.67 4.46
CA ARG A 154 4.36 -11.08 4.73
C ARG A 154 3.09 -11.94 4.70
N ALA A 155 1.96 -11.43 5.18
CA ALA A 155 0.68 -12.13 5.10
C ALA A 155 0.23 -12.31 3.63
N ASP A 156 0.35 -11.27 2.80
CA ASP A 156 0.04 -11.32 1.37
C ASP A 156 0.96 -12.33 0.64
N MET A 157 2.27 -12.38 0.99
CA MET A 157 3.21 -13.37 0.42
C MET A 157 2.89 -14.79 0.87
N THR A 158 2.45 -14.97 2.12
CA THR A 158 2.01 -16.29 2.62
C THR A 158 0.76 -16.77 1.88
N GLU A 159 -0.20 -15.89 1.63
CA GLU A 159 -1.40 -16.23 0.85
C GLU A 159 -1.04 -16.62 -0.59
N PHE A 160 -0.14 -15.87 -1.23
CA PHE A 160 0.33 -16.18 -2.57
C PHE A 160 1.05 -17.54 -2.61
N ALA A 161 2.01 -17.78 -1.69
CA ALA A 161 2.73 -19.06 -1.57
C ALA A 161 1.76 -20.24 -1.31
N THR A 162 0.75 -20.04 -0.47
CA THR A 162 -0.30 -21.03 -0.20
C THR A 162 -1.11 -21.34 -1.46
N GLY A 163 -1.46 -20.32 -2.23
CA GLY A 163 -2.13 -20.48 -3.52
C GLY A 163 -1.33 -21.31 -4.51
N LEU A 164 -0.01 -21.09 -4.58
CA LEU A 164 0.91 -21.89 -5.40
C LEU A 164 1.04 -23.32 -4.90
N HIS A 165 1.16 -23.52 -3.57
CA HIS A 165 1.23 -24.84 -2.94
C HIS A 165 0.00 -25.68 -3.23
N ASN A 166 -1.19 -25.12 -3.07
CA ASN A 166 -2.46 -25.81 -3.31
C ASN A 166 -2.64 -26.24 -4.78
N ARG A 167 -1.90 -25.65 -5.68
CA ARG A 167 -1.84 -26.00 -7.11
C ARG A 167 -0.68 -26.95 -7.45
N GLY A 168 0.09 -27.40 -6.44
CA GLY A 168 1.27 -28.24 -6.65
C GLY A 168 2.40 -27.56 -7.44
N ALA A 169 2.46 -26.23 -7.37
CA ALA A 169 3.35 -25.42 -8.21
C ALA A 169 4.69 -25.06 -7.52
N LEU A 170 4.84 -25.31 -6.22
CA LEU A 170 6.11 -25.03 -5.53
C LEU A 170 7.21 -25.99 -5.98
N ALA A 171 8.44 -25.47 -6.05
CA ALA A 171 9.63 -26.26 -6.35
C ALA A 171 9.78 -27.44 -5.37
N PRO A 172 10.32 -28.59 -5.81
CA PRO A 172 10.52 -29.74 -4.95
C PRO A 172 11.34 -29.39 -3.69
N GLY A 173 10.84 -29.79 -2.53
CA GLY A 173 11.47 -29.50 -1.24
C GLY A 173 11.18 -28.12 -0.66
N LEU A 174 10.47 -27.24 -1.38
CA LEU A 174 10.11 -25.92 -0.88
C LEU A 174 8.74 -25.98 -0.18
N ASP A 175 8.69 -25.58 1.08
CA ASP A 175 7.42 -25.41 1.80
C ASP A 175 6.86 -23.98 1.68
N VAL A 176 5.64 -23.78 2.18
CA VAL A 176 4.97 -22.46 2.15
C VAL A 176 5.73 -21.40 2.93
N GLN A 177 6.37 -21.78 4.04
CA GLN A 177 7.11 -20.83 4.89
C GLN A 177 8.36 -20.33 4.19
N GLU A 178 9.11 -21.23 3.58
CA GLU A 178 10.32 -20.90 2.83
C GLU A 178 10.01 -20.12 1.56
N ALA A 179 8.97 -20.54 0.81
CA ALA A 179 8.47 -19.79 -0.35
C ALA A 179 8.03 -18.36 0.06
N THR A 180 7.34 -18.19 1.20
CA THR A 180 6.97 -16.87 1.74
C THR A 180 8.20 -16.02 2.02
N ALA A 181 9.26 -16.59 2.63
CA ALA A 181 10.49 -15.87 2.94
C ALA A 181 11.21 -15.39 1.66
N ILE A 182 11.30 -16.24 0.65
CA ILE A 182 11.88 -15.90 -0.67
C ILE A 182 11.07 -14.77 -1.32
N LEU A 183 9.75 -14.93 -1.42
CA LEU A 183 8.86 -13.92 -2.01
C LEU A 183 8.96 -12.59 -1.27
N PHE A 184 8.96 -12.60 0.06
CA PHE A 184 9.14 -11.39 0.86
C PHE A 184 10.47 -10.70 0.57
N ALA A 185 11.56 -11.46 0.47
CA ALA A 185 12.90 -10.92 0.21
C ALA A 185 13.03 -10.27 -1.17
N ILE A 186 12.42 -10.85 -2.22
CA ILE A 186 12.58 -10.36 -3.60
C ILE A 186 11.52 -9.35 -4.02
N CYS A 187 10.30 -9.42 -3.47
CA CYS A 187 9.17 -8.58 -3.93
C CYS A 187 8.94 -7.34 -3.06
N ALA A 188 9.34 -7.37 -1.78
CA ALA A 188 9.12 -6.27 -0.83
C ALA A 188 10.37 -5.38 -0.71
N ASN A 189 10.88 -4.87 -1.84
CA ASN A 189 12.14 -4.14 -1.85
C ASN A 189 12.06 -2.90 -2.75
N GLU A 190 11.56 -1.80 -2.18
CA GLU A 190 11.46 -0.50 -2.85
C GLU A 190 12.83 0.06 -3.24
N THR A 191 13.88 -0.25 -2.47
CA THR A 191 15.25 0.21 -2.77
C THR A 191 15.75 -0.40 -4.07
N VAL A 192 15.48 -1.70 -4.31
CA VAL A 192 15.85 -2.36 -5.57
C VAL A 192 15.07 -1.76 -6.74
N PHE A 193 13.76 -1.54 -6.56
CA PHE A 193 12.95 -0.89 -7.59
C PHE A 193 13.51 0.49 -7.96
N LEU A 194 13.72 1.36 -6.98
CA LEU A 194 14.24 2.72 -7.20
C LEU A 194 15.64 2.70 -7.83
N ARG A 195 16.54 1.82 -7.38
CA ARG A 195 17.87 1.71 -7.97
C ARG A 195 17.81 1.31 -9.44
N LEU A 196 16.96 0.37 -9.79
CA LEU A 196 16.83 -0.07 -11.18
C LEU A 196 16.18 1.01 -12.06
N THR A 197 15.16 1.72 -11.56
CA THR A 197 14.46 2.73 -12.35
C THR A 197 15.19 4.06 -12.40
N ASP A 198 15.84 4.49 -11.32
CA ASP A 198 16.46 5.81 -11.22
C ASP A 198 17.96 5.81 -11.65
N GLU A 199 18.67 4.68 -11.44
CA GLU A 199 20.12 4.60 -11.72
C GLU A 199 20.45 3.74 -12.95
N CYS A 200 19.56 2.81 -13.35
CA CYS A 200 19.78 1.90 -14.47
C CYS A 200 18.79 2.12 -15.64
N ASP A 201 17.96 3.17 -15.58
CA ASP A 201 16.96 3.51 -16.61
C ASP A 201 15.97 2.39 -16.96
N TRP A 202 15.69 1.51 -15.99
CA TRP A 202 14.72 0.44 -16.20
C TRP A 202 13.29 0.97 -16.18
N THR A 203 12.46 0.42 -17.06
CA THR A 203 11.03 0.63 -16.98
C THR A 203 10.40 -0.26 -15.90
N PRO A 204 9.22 0.09 -15.38
CA PRO A 204 8.46 -0.80 -14.49
C PRO A 204 8.19 -2.18 -15.09
N ASP A 205 8.00 -2.28 -16.41
CA ASP A 205 7.79 -3.56 -17.09
C ASP A 205 9.05 -4.43 -17.10
N GLN A 206 10.24 -3.83 -17.23
CA GLN A 206 11.51 -4.56 -17.10
C GLN A 206 11.71 -5.07 -15.67
N TYR A 207 11.34 -4.28 -14.68
CA TYR A 207 11.32 -4.72 -13.28
C TYR A 207 10.33 -5.88 -13.07
N ALA A 208 9.10 -5.78 -13.59
CA ALA A 208 8.13 -6.87 -13.54
C ALA A 208 8.69 -8.16 -14.15
N GLY A 209 9.33 -8.06 -15.32
CA GLY A 209 9.99 -9.20 -15.97
C GLY A 209 11.14 -9.80 -15.15
N LEU A 210 11.87 -9.00 -14.35
CA LEU A 210 12.87 -9.51 -13.42
C LEU A 210 12.21 -10.31 -12.29
N ILE A 211 11.18 -9.74 -11.66
CA ILE A 211 10.45 -10.40 -10.56
C ILE A 211 9.82 -11.72 -11.04
N ASP A 212 9.19 -11.71 -12.21
CA ASP A 212 8.64 -12.93 -12.83
C ASP A 212 9.70 -14.02 -12.97
N ARG A 213 10.86 -13.70 -13.56
CA ARG A 213 11.97 -14.66 -13.71
C ARG A 213 12.51 -15.15 -12.36
N LEU A 214 12.61 -14.29 -11.35
CA LEU A 214 13.09 -14.68 -10.02
C LEU A 214 12.10 -15.63 -9.35
N ILE A 215 10.81 -15.32 -9.37
CA ILE A 215 9.77 -16.20 -8.81
C ILE A 215 9.78 -17.55 -9.55
N THR A 216 9.79 -17.53 -10.88
CA THR A 216 9.81 -18.75 -11.70
C THR A 216 11.02 -19.63 -11.40
N LYS A 217 12.20 -19.04 -11.22
CA LYS A 217 13.42 -19.81 -10.95
C LYS A 217 13.57 -20.30 -9.51
N LEU A 218 13.08 -19.51 -8.54
CA LEU A 218 13.35 -19.78 -7.12
C LEU A 218 12.18 -20.46 -6.40
N VAL A 219 10.95 -20.28 -6.91
CA VAL A 219 9.75 -20.70 -6.19
C VAL A 219 8.94 -21.75 -6.96
N ILE A 220 8.95 -21.70 -8.30
CA ILE A 220 8.09 -22.56 -9.12
C ILE A 220 8.84 -23.85 -9.50
N ALA A 221 8.12 -24.98 -9.44
CA ALA A 221 8.61 -26.26 -9.90
C ALA A 221 9.01 -26.16 -11.41
N PRO A 222 10.19 -26.68 -11.80
CA PRO A 222 10.53 -26.75 -13.20
C PRO A 222 9.48 -27.57 -13.94
N HIS A 223 8.97 -27.06 -15.05
CA HIS A 223 8.11 -27.86 -15.91
C HIS A 223 8.91 -29.13 -16.33
N PRO A 224 8.32 -30.32 -16.22
CA PRO A 224 8.92 -31.48 -16.86
C PRO A 224 9.08 -31.13 -18.34
N SER A 225 10.33 -30.98 -18.80
CA SER A 225 10.60 -30.88 -20.23
C SER A 225 9.93 -32.06 -20.89
N ALA A 226 9.04 -31.78 -21.85
CA ALA A 226 8.55 -32.83 -22.76
C ALA A 226 9.78 -33.46 -23.43
N ALA A 227 10.08 -34.67 -22.97
CA ALA A 227 11.13 -35.50 -23.57
C ALA A 227 10.65 -35.99 -24.94
#